data_4368a455d6229d49f42e5df720784154
#
_entry.id   4368a455d6229d49f42e5df720784154
#
_cell.length_a   1.000
_cell.length_b   1.000
_cell.length_c   1.000
_cell.angle_alpha   90.00
_cell.angle_beta   90.00
_cell.angle_gamma   90.00
#
_symmetry.space_group_name_H-M   'P 1'
#
loop_
_entity.id
_entity.type
_entity.pdbx_description
1 polymer ?
#
loop_
_entity_poly.entity_id
_entity_poly.type
_entity_poly.pdbx_seq_one_letter_code
_entity_poly.pdbx_strand_id
1 'polypeptide(L)'
;MRRFYGYNGNNYCCDMRGMLGFLILFLLSKKPMHGQEIADEIARRKGEKPSPGTIYPALKNLREMGSISSEDEKEGKTITYTLTERGQNALRISKRRFIRIFLESFLRANQKQATTQRTPSARSLNSIT
;
A
#
# COMPACT_ATOMS: atom_id res chain seq x y z
N MET A 1 -17.34 10.34 7.26
CA MET A 1 -17.18 10.38 7.51
C MET A 1 -16.36 10.63 7.60
N ARG A 2 -16.02 10.82 7.48
CA ARG A 2 -15.41 11.17 7.62
C ARG A 2 -14.59 11.23 8.28
N ARG A 3 -14.27 11.50 8.53
CA ARG A 3 -13.61 11.72 9.17
C ARG A 3 -12.98 10.94 9.52
N PHE A 4 -13.10 10.32 9.45
CA PHE A 4 -12.67 9.45 9.82
C PHE A 4 -11.55 9.43 9.62
N TYR A 5 -11.45 9.93 9.14
CA TYR A 5 -10.42 9.94 8.97
C TYR A 5 -9.81 10.51 9.86
N GLY A 6 -10.35 10.79 10.77
CA GLY A 6 -9.78 11.25 11.78
C GLY A 6 -8.38 11.57 11.72
N TYR A 7 -8.09 12.05 10.73
CA TYR A 7 -7.01 12.21 10.35
C TYR A 7 -6.52 13.35 10.96
N ASN A 8 -5.81 13.27 11.94
CA ASN A 8 -5.26 14.33 12.51
C ASN A 8 -4.15 14.68 11.77
N GLY A 9 -4.00 15.51 11.11
CA GLY A 9 -2.96 15.87 10.30
C GLY A 9 -1.56 15.55 10.72
N ASN A 10 -1.42 14.96 11.83
CA ASN A 10 -0.08 14.63 12.24
C ASN A 10 0.48 13.41 11.60
N ASN A 11 -0.35 12.63 11.01
CA ASN A 11 0.10 11.36 10.56
C ASN A 11 0.19 11.19 9.11
N TYR A 12 0.13 12.26 8.34
CA TYR A 12 0.01 12.00 6.97
C TYR A 12 1.24 11.41 6.36
N CYS A 13 2.36 11.73 6.85
CA CYS A 13 3.55 11.15 6.25
C CYS A 13 3.68 9.68 6.61
N CYS A 14 3.04 9.27 7.67
CA CYS A 14 3.11 7.88 8.09
C CYS A 14 1.77 7.23 8.12
N ASP A 15 0.84 7.79 7.37
CA ASP A 15 -0.49 7.26 7.39
C ASP A 15 -0.51 5.93 6.70
N MET A 16 -0.58 4.90 7.46
CA MET A 16 -0.56 3.55 6.93
C MET A 16 -1.93 3.09 6.50
N ARG A 17 -2.95 3.92 6.67
CA ARG A 17 -4.28 3.47 6.31
C ARG A 17 -4.44 3.29 4.82
N GLY A 18 -3.90 4.21 4.05
CA GLY A 18 -3.90 4.04 2.61
C GLY A 18 -3.08 2.86 2.19
N MET A 19 -1.95 2.68 2.82
CA MET A 19 -1.10 1.54 2.53
C MET A 19 -1.76 0.24 2.97
N LEU A 20 -2.45 0.28 4.10
CA LEU A 20 -3.12 -0.91 4.60
C LEU A 20 -4.18 -1.38 3.64
N GLY A 21 -5.00 -0.47 3.13
CA GLY A 21 -6.00 -0.83 2.14
C GLY A 21 -5.38 -1.43 0.91
N PHE A 22 -4.32 -0.83 0.44
CA PHE A 22 -3.61 -1.34 -0.73
C PHE A 22 -3.08 -2.76 -0.46
N LEU A 23 -2.49 -2.96 0.71
CA LEU A 23 -1.94 -4.28 1.05
C LEU A 23 -3.02 -5.34 1.13
N ILE A 24 -4.18 -4.98 1.70
CA ILE A 24 -5.29 -5.92 1.77
C ILE A 24 -5.73 -6.31 0.36
N LEU A 25 -5.91 -5.34 -0.51
CA LEU A 25 -6.32 -5.64 -1.87
C LEU A 25 -5.27 -6.48 -2.58
N PHE A 26 -4.01 -6.15 -2.37
CA PHE A 26 -2.93 -6.89 -2.98
C PHE A 26 -2.92 -8.34 -2.52
N LEU A 27 -3.09 -8.57 -1.23
CA LEU A 27 -3.09 -9.93 -0.70
C LEU A 27 -4.28 -10.73 -1.22
N LEU A 28 -5.43 -10.09 -1.25
CA LEU A 28 -6.62 -10.78 -1.71
C LEU A 28 -6.61 -11.01 -3.21
N SER A 29 -5.75 -10.31 -3.94
CA SER A 29 -5.60 -10.60 -5.36
C SER A 29 -4.91 -11.94 -5.57
N LYS A 30 -4.28 -12.49 -4.55
CA LYS A 30 -3.61 -13.76 -4.66
C LYS A 30 -4.51 -14.91 -4.30
N LYS A 31 -5.31 -14.76 -3.27
CA LYS A 31 -6.26 -15.80 -2.88
C LYS A 31 -7.17 -15.22 -1.81
N PRO A 32 -8.34 -15.82 -1.62
CA PRO A 32 -9.20 -15.41 -0.50
C PRO A 32 -8.52 -15.71 0.83
N MET A 33 -8.78 -14.87 1.81
CA MET A 33 -8.17 -15.02 3.12
C MET A 33 -9.11 -14.58 4.22
N HIS A 34 -8.87 -15.10 5.42
CA HIS A 34 -9.55 -14.62 6.61
C HIS A 34 -8.85 -13.38 7.12
N GLY A 35 -9.53 -12.63 7.96
CA GLY A 35 -8.92 -11.43 8.51
C GLY A 35 -7.62 -11.69 9.25
N GLN A 36 -7.58 -12.81 9.97
CA GLN A 36 -6.37 -13.16 10.71
C GLN A 36 -5.21 -13.46 9.75
N GLU A 37 -5.49 -14.18 8.70
CA GLU A 37 -4.47 -14.49 7.71
C GLU A 37 -3.93 -13.22 7.06
N ILE A 38 -4.84 -12.29 6.78
CA ILE A 38 -4.42 -11.02 6.18
C ILE A 38 -3.48 -10.30 7.13
N ALA A 39 -3.83 -10.27 8.41
CA ALA A 39 -2.98 -9.59 9.40
C ALA A 39 -1.62 -10.25 9.49
N ASP A 40 -1.58 -11.57 9.45
CA ASP A 40 -0.32 -12.29 9.52
C ASP A 40 0.56 -12.04 8.29
N GLU A 41 -0.08 -11.98 7.13
CA GLU A 41 0.67 -11.72 5.92
C GLU A 41 1.24 -10.30 5.90
N ILE A 42 0.47 -9.36 6.43
CA ILE A 42 0.95 -7.99 6.54
C ILE A 42 2.13 -7.94 7.51
N ALA A 43 2.03 -8.68 8.62
CA ALA A 43 3.11 -8.71 9.59
C ALA A 43 4.39 -9.23 8.95
N ARG A 44 4.27 -10.24 8.10
CA ARG A 44 5.45 -10.77 7.46
C ARG A 44 6.11 -9.77 6.52
N ARG A 45 5.32 -8.95 5.88
CA ARG A 45 5.86 -8.00 4.92
C ARG A 45 6.30 -6.70 5.53
N LYS A 46 5.58 -6.24 6.55
CA LYS A 46 5.92 -4.97 7.18
C LYS A 46 6.71 -5.12 8.45
N GLY A 47 6.70 -6.31 9.01
CA GLY A 47 7.39 -6.53 10.28
C GLY A 47 6.55 -6.22 11.49
N GLU A 48 5.32 -5.80 11.28
CA GLU A 48 4.46 -5.44 12.39
C GLU A 48 3.04 -5.85 12.07
N LYS A 49 2.40 -6.55 12.98
CA LYS A 49 1.07 -7.06 12.76
C LYS A 49 0.04 -6.00 13.14
N PRO A 50 -0.87 -5.68 12.24
CA PRO A 50 -1.92 -4.73 12.59
C PRO A 50 -2.85 -5.32 13.64
N SER A 51 -3.31 -4.47 14.54
CA SER A 51 -4.20 -4.92 15.59
C SER A 51 -5.59 -5.14 15.01
N PRO A 52 -6.43 -5.92 15.70
CA PRO A 52 -7.81 -6.06 15.24
C PRO A 52 -8.54 -4.73 15.10
N GLY A 53 -8.23 -3.79 15.98
CA GLY A 53 -8.83 -2.46 15.90
C GLY A 53 -8.41 -1.69 14.68
N THR A 54 -7.38 -2.14 13.98
CA THR A 54 -6.93 -1.50 12.76
C THR A 54 -7.38 -2.28 11.55
N ILE A 55 -7.25 -3.61 11.58
CA ILE A 55 -7.50 -4.41 10.38
C ILE A 55 -8.99 -4.55 10.08
N TYR A 56 -9.82 -4.76 11.09
CA TYR A 56 -11.23 -5.00 10.81
C TYR A 56 -11.99 -3.77 10.35
N PRO A 57 -11.73 -2.57 10.88
CA PRO A 57 -12.32 -1.39 10.27
C PRO A 57 -11.90 -1.17 8.82
N ALA A 58 -10.65 -1.49 8.50
CA ALA A 58 -10.19 -1.37 7.13
C ALA A 58 -10.91 -2.35 6.22
N LEU A 59 -11.09 -3.58 6.69
CA LEU A 59 -11.83 -4.57 5.92
C LEU A 59 -13.28 -4.16 5.73
N LYS A 60 -13.89 -3.63 6.77
CA LYS A 60 -15.27 -3.18 6.68
C LYS A 60 -15.40 -2.05 5.67
N ASN A 61 -14.47 -1.13 5.69
CA ASN A 61 -14.49 -0.01 4.78
C ASN A 61 -14.36 -0.49 3.33
N LEU A 62 -13.43 -1.39 3.08
CA LEU A 62 -13.25 -1.92 1.73
C LEU A 62 -14.47 -2.69 1.26
N ARG A 63 -15.13 -3.38 2.18
CA ARG A 63 -16.33 -4.12 1.82
C ARG A 63 -17.46 -3.14 1.49
N GLU A 64 -17.59 -2.08 2.25
CA GLU A 64 -18.61 -1.07 1.98
C GLU A 64 -18.37 -0.35 0.68
N MET A 65 -17.13 -0.23 0.29
CA MET A 65 -16.80 0.36 -1.00
C MET A 65 -16.98 -0.61 -2.15
N GLY A 66 -17.28 -1.85 -1.86
CA GLY A 66 -17.46 -2.84 -2.89
C GLY A 66 -16.18 -3.42 -3.45
N SER A 67 -15.06 -3.13 -2.82
CA SER A 67 -13.78 -3.63 -3.30
C SER A 67 -13.52 -5.06 -2.89
N ILE A 68 -14.08 -5.49 -1.77
CA ILE A 68 -13.98 -6.87 -1.36
C ILE A 68 -15.37 -7.35 -0.95
N SER A 69 -15.55 -8.64 -0.97
CA SER A 69 -16.76 -9.25 -0.47
C SER A 69 -16.40 -10.20 0.65
N SER A 70 -17.36 -10.53 1.47
CA SER A 70 -17.12 -11.44 2.57
C SER A 70 -18.15 -12.54 2.54
N GLU A 71 -17.72 -13.73 2.90
CA GLU A 71 -18.59 -14.86 3.00
C GLU A 71 -18.47 -15.43 4.39
N ASP A 72 -19.60 -15.50 5.08
CA ASP A 72 -19.59 -16.08 6.39
C ASP A 72 -19.63 -17.57 6.25
N GLU A 73 -18.72 -18.23 6.94
CA GLU A 73 -18.78 -19.64 6.94
C GLU A 73 -19.94 -20.03 7.79
N LYS A 74 -20.59 -21.09 7.39
CA LYS A 74 -21.79 -21.45 8.07
C LYS A 74 -21.54 -21.66 9.49
N GLU A 75 -20.76 -22.12 10.03
CA GLU A 75 -20.62 -22.31 11.44
C GLU A 75 -20.16 -21.06 12.10
N GLY A 76 -20.28 -19.99 11.40
CA GLY A 76 -20.24 -18.70 12.01
C GLY A 76 -18.97 -18.21 12.59
N LYS A 77 -17.93 -18.86 12.31
CA LYS A 77 -16.79 -18.45 13.04
C LYS A 77 -15.80 -17.64 12.27
N THR A 78 -15.68 -17.90 11.00
CA THR A 78 -14.61 -17.29 10.24
C THR A 78 -15.18 -16.62 9.02
N ILE A 79 -14.75 -15.44 8.73
CA ILE A 79 -15.22 -14.71 7.58
C ILE A 79 -14.10 -14.70 6.56
N THR A 80 -14.39 -15.16 5.37
CA THR A 80 -13.44 -15.19 4.28
C THR A 80 -13.70 -14.00 3.38
N TYR A 81 -12.65 -13.28 3.07
CA TYR A 81 -12.74 -12.09 2.23
C TYR A 81 -12.18 -12.41 0.84
N THR A 82 -12.83 -11.87 -0.16
CA THR A 82 -12.47 -12.12 -1.54
C THR A 82 -12.43 -10.79 -2.29
N LEU A 83 -11.50 -10.67 -3.20
CA LEU A 83 -11.39 -9.46 -4.00
C LEU A 83 -12.48 -9.48 -5.07
N THR A 84 -13.19 -8.38 -5.21
CA THR A 84 -14.20 -8.26 -6.26
C THR A 84 -13.55 -7.70 -7.52
N GLU A 85 -14.31 -7.66 -8.60
CA GLU A 85 -13.83 -7.05 -9.83
C GLU A 85 -13.55 -5.58 -9.62
N ARG A 86 -14.40 -4.92 -8.85
CA ARG A 86 -14.17 -3.53 -8.52
C ARG A 86 -12.89 -3.36 -7.73
N GLY A 87 -12.61 -4.31 -6.83
CA GLY A 87 -11.38 -4.30 -6.08
C GLY A 87 -10.16 -4.51 -6.95
N GLN A 88 -10.29 -5.38 -7.96
CA GLN A 88 -9.19 -5.57 -8.89
C GLN A 88 -8.88 -4.31 -9.66
N ASN A 89 -9.90 -3.59 -10.08
CA ASN A 89 -9.70 -2.32 -10.75
C ASN A 89 -9.07 -1.29 -9.82
N ALA A 90 -9.55 -1.24 -8.58
CA ALA A 90 -8.99 -0.31 -7.61
C ALA A 90 -7.51 -0.62 -7.36
N LEU A 91 -7.19 -1.90 -7.28
CA LEU A 91 -5.81 -2.31 -7.06
C LEU A 91 -4.94 -1.92 -8.25
N ARG A 92 -5.45 -2.13 -9.45
CA ARG A 92 -4.68 -1.78 -10.65
C ARG A 92 -4.39 -0.30 -10.72
N ILE A 93 -5.40 0.51 -10.41
CA ILE A 93 -5.21 1.96 -10.42
C ILE A 93 -4.25 2.39 -9.33
N SER A 94 -4.38 1.79 -8.15
CA SER A 94 -3.49 2.11 -7.04
C SER A 94 -2.05 1.73 -7.34
N LYS A 95 -1.86 0.59 -7.98
CA LYS A 95 -0.51 0.17 -8.35
C LYS A 95 0.12 1.17 -9.31
N ARG A 96 -0.62 1.61 -10.29
CA ARG A 96 -0.08 2.58 -11.24
C ARG A 96 0.32 3.86 -10.55
N ARG A 97 -0.53 4.36 -9.68
CA ARG A 97 -0.22 5.60 -8.97
C ARG A 97 0.99 5.44 -8.08
N PHE A 98 1.02 4.32 -7.38
CA PHE A 98 2.09 4.06 -6.45
C PHE A 98 3.43 3.95 -7.18
N ILE A 99 3.44 3.20 -8.27
CA ILE A 99 4.64 3.02 -9.05
C ILE A 99 5.10 4.34 -9.64
N ARG A 100 4.18 5.13 -10.15
CA ARG A 100 4.54 6.42 -10.74
C ARG A 100 5.21 7.33 -9.72
N ILE A 101 4.58 7.47 -8.54
CA ILE A 101 5.13 8.33 -7.52
C ILE A 101 6.48 7.82 -7.06
N PHE A 102 6.57 6.53 -6.87
CA PHE A 102 7.80 5.92 -6.39
C PHE A 102 8.93 6.09 -7.39
N LEU A 103 8.64 5.85 -8.67
CA LEU A 103 9.65 5.98 -9.70
C LEU A 103 10.10 7.43 -9.86
N GLU A 104 9.18 8.35 -9.80
CA GLU A 104 9.55 9.76 -9.91
C GLU A 104 10.52 10.14 -8.81
N SER A 105 10.21 9.73 -7.58
CA SER A 105 11.07 10.05 -6.46
C SER A 105 12.44 9.42 -6.62
N PHE A 106 12.46 8.18 -7.07
CA PHE A 106 13.69 7.44 -7.23
C PHE A 106 14.55 8.05 -8.34
N LEU A 107 13.93 8.38 -9.45
CA LEU A 107 14.67 8.95 -10.57
C LEU A 107 15.22 10.32 -10.24
N ARG A 108 14.48 11.12 -9.50
CA ARG A 108 14.98 12.43 -9.10
C ARG A 108 16.21 12.30 -8.23
N ALA A 109 16.17 11.38 -7.29
CA ALA A 109 17.30 11.17 -6.41
C ALA A 109 18.53 10.75 -7.23
N ASN A 110 18.33 9.87 -8.19
CA ASN A 110 19.43 9.43 -9.03
C ASN A 110 19.99 10.54 -9.89
N GLN A 111 19.13 11.38 -10.40
CA GLN A 111 19.60 12.51 -11.21
C GLN A 111 20.47 13.45 -10.41
N LYS A 112 20.07 13.71 -9.18
CA LYS A 112 20.88 14.59 -8.34
C LYS A 112 22.26 14.01 -8.09
N GLN A 113 22.31 12.72 -7.82
CA GLN A 113 23.59 12.09 -7.57
C GLN A 113 24.43 12.06 -8.84
N ALA A 114 23.83 11.76 -9.95
CA ALA A 114 24.55 11.72 -11.21
C ALA A 114 25.12 13.08 -11.55
N THR A 115 24.35 14.12 -11.34
CA THR A 115 24.81 15.47 -11.62
C THR A 115 25.98 15.83 -10.73
N THR A 116 25.89 15.49 -9.47
CA THR A 116 26.96 15.79 -8.54
C THR A 116 28.24 15.08 -8.94
N GLN A 117 28.14 13.83 -9.29
CA GLN A 117 29.31 13.07 -9.67
C GLN A 117 29.89 13.53 -11.00
N ARG A 118 29.00 13.89 -11.93
CA ARG A 118 29.45 14.25 -13.24
C ARG A 118 30.26 15.53 -13.25
N THR A 119 29.87 16.50 -12.44
CA THR A 119 30.52 17.80 -12.44
C THR A 119 32.02 17.69 -12.23
N PRO A 120 32.47 16.99 -11.19
CA PRO A 120 33.93 16.85 -11.02
C PRO A 120 34.62 16.12 -12.15
N SER A 121 33.94 15.11 -12.71
CA SER A 121 34.51 14.38 -13.82
C SER A 121 34.71 15.26 -15.03
N ALA A 122 33.69 16.03 -15.35
CA ALA A 122 33.77 16.92 -16.49
C ALA A 122 34.87 17.93 -16.32
N ARG A 123 35.03 18.43 -15.12
CA ARG A 123 36.08 19.39 -14.83
C ARG A 123 37.45 18.78 -15.01
N SER A 124 37.56 17.54 -14.57
CA SER A 124 38.82 16.82 -14.70
C SER A 124 39.22 16.66 -16.16
N LEU A 125 38.25 16.28 -16.97
CA LEU A 125 38.49 16.10 -18.39
C LEU A 125 38.92 17.43 -19.03
N ASN A 126 38.25 18.47 -18.66
CA ASN A 126 38.56 19.77 -19.24
C ASN A 126 39.97 20.21 -18.90
N SER A 127 40.41 19.92 -17.72
CA SER A 127 41.74 20.35 -17.32
C SER A 127 42.81 19.54 -18.04
N ILE A 128 42.52 18.34 -18.44
CA ILE A 128 43.48 17.56 -19.20
C ILE A 128 43.62 18.10 -20.61
N THR A 129 42.53 18.50 -21.20
CA THR A 129 42.60 19.06 -22.55
C THR A 129 43.10 20.50 -22.49
#